data_d917850b8b1954b828c13f71168fbc77
#
_entry.id   d917850b8b1954b828c13f71168fbc77
#
_cell.length_a   1.000
_cell.length_b   1.000
_cell.length_c   1.000
_cell.angle_alpha   90.00
_cell.angle_beta   90.00
_cell.angle_gamma   90.00
#
_symmetry.space_group_name_H-M   'P 1'
#
loop_
_entity.id
_entity.type
_entity.pdbx_description
1 polymer ?
#
loop_
_entity_poly.entity_id
_entity_poly.type
_entity_poly.pdbx_seq_one_letter_code
_entity_poly.pdbx_strand_id
1 'polypeptide(L)'
;MAAPSLITGPTQRLIRHGNEFVPEAPFRFTVLNAELIVPEQQDFELEVVLEGDVVPQQAQVIVDGRAVPLVKEGPAKFRHRFRNVQEAIDFTLSAEGFTSPSYTLEVVPSPALVDVSLTVEPPAYLGLPSETVRNAGDATVPAGSRVTWSIATRSAERLDLDL
;
A
#
# COMPACT_ATOMS: atom_id res chain seq x y z
N MET A 1 46.35 52.08 -44.59
CA MET A 1 45.74 52.21 -43.29
C MET A 1 45.05 50.88 -43.01
N ALA A 2 45.65 50.11 -42.16
CA ALA A 2 45.20 48.75 -41.84
C ALA A 2 44.26 48.77 -40.64
N ALA A 3 43.11 48.17 -40.76
CA ALA A 3 42.22 47.84 -39.62
C ALA A 3 42.54 46.47 -39.12
N PRO A 4 42.74 46.24 -37.83
CA PRO A 4 42.96 44.93 -37.29
C PRO A 4 41.63 44.20 -37.11
N SER A 5 41.53 43.01 -37.68
CA SER A 5 40.48 42.07 -37.47
C SER A 5 40.47 41.57 -36.02
N LEU A 6 39.44 41.88 -35.29
CA LEU A 6 39.15 41.31 -33.97
C LEU A 6 38.83 39.85 -34.09
N ILE A 7 39.71 39.05 -33.52
CA ILE A 7 39.53 37.63 -33.29
C ILE A 7 38.50 37.46 -32.19
N THR A 8 37.28 37.16 -32.56
CA THR A 8 36.26 36.67 -31.62
C THR A 8 36.45 35.16 -31.50
N GLY A 9 37.24 34.74 -30.54
CA GLY A 9 37.42 33.36 -30.22
C GLY A 9 36.18 32.78 -29.59
N PRO A 10 35.86 31.54 -29.85
CA PRO A 10 34.65 30.87 -29.36
C PRO A 10 34.84 30.42 -27.92
N THR A 11 34.32 31.18 -26.99
CA THR A 11 34.21 30.79 -25.59
C THR A 11 32.94 29.99 -25.31
N GLN A 12 32.48 29.21 -26.28
CA GLN A 12 31.24 28.39 -26.15
C GLN A 12 31.49 26.90 -26.00
N ARG A 13 32.62 26.49 -25.44
CA ARG A 13 32.93 25.05 -25.28
C ARG A 13 33.06 24.55 -23.85
N LEU A 14 32.53 25.24 -22.87
CA LEU A 14 32.73 24.84 -21.47
C LEU A 14 31.44 24.68 -20.66
N ILE A 15 30.31 24.41 -21.31
CA ILE A 15 29.07 24.04 -20.58
C ILE A 15 28.52 22.72 -21.15
N ARG A 16 29.28 21.68 -21.02
CA ARG A 16 28.85 20.29 -21.17
C ARG A 16 29.63 19.33 -20.27
N HIS A 17 29.77 19.73 -19.02
CA HIS A 17 30.26 18.84 -17.96
C HIS A 17 29.20 18.72 -16.88
N GLY A 18 28.05 18.22 -17.25
CA GLY A 18 26.97 17.86 -16.36
C GLY A 18 26.30 16.54 -16.73
N ASN A 19 26.95 15.75 -17.57
CA ASN A 19 26.61 14.34 -17.58
C ASN A 19 27.36 13.71 -16.39
N GLU A 20 26.78 13.77 -15.21
CA GLU A 20 27.09 12.81 -14.19
C GLU A 20 26.92 11.45 -14.84
N PHE A 21 28.04 10.77 -15.03
CA PHE A 21 28.10 9.40 -15.44
C PHE A 21 27.54 8.62 -14.26
N VAL A 22 26.20 8.50 -14.20
CA VAL A 22 25.53 7.60 -13.26
C VAL A 22 25.90 6.21 -13.75
N PRO A 23 26.76 5.45 -13.02
CA PRO A 23 27.11 4.11 -13.43
C PRO A 23 25.81 3.31 -13.55
N GLU A 24 25.59 2.68 -14.68
CA GLU A 24 24.46 1.79 -14.86
C GLU A 24 24.60 0.64 -13.86
N ALA A 25 23.58 0.42 -13.06
CA ALA A 25 23.61 -0.62 -12.03
C ALA A 25 23.79 -2.00 -12.70
N PRO A 26 24.72 -2.84 -12.20
CA PRO A 26 24.93 -4.18 -12.75
C PRO A 26 23.77 -5.14 -12.44
N PHE A 27 22.74 -4.66 -11.79
CA PHE A 27 21.53 -5.39 -11.44
C PHE A 27 20.30 -4.45 -11.48
N ARG A 28 19.12 -5.05 -11.53
CA ARG A 28 17.83 -4.37 -11.52
C ARG A 28 17.00 -4.84 -10.33
N PHE A 29 16.30 -3.90 -9.71
CA PHE A 29 15.29 -4.21 -8.69
C PHE A 29 13.98 -4.55 -9.38
N THR A 30 13.40 -5.71 -9.06
CA THR A 30 12.10 -6.15 -9.54
C THR A 30 11.21 -6.46 -8.33
N VAL A 31 10.13 -5.70 -8.15
CA VAL A 31 9.12 -5.97 -7.14
C VAL A 31 8.19 -7.04 -7.69
N LEU A 32 8.03 -8.14 -6.96
CA LEU A 32 7.23 -9.30 -7.38
C LEU A 32 5.74 -9.15 -7.05
N ASN A 33 5.40 -8.28 -6.12
CA ASN A 33 4.01 -8.02 -5.78
C ASN A 33 3.26 -7.45 -6.98
N ALA A 34 2.15 -8.07 -7.38
CA ALA A 34 1.34 -7.63 -8.51
C ALA A 34 0.73 -6.24 -8.26
N GLU A 35 0.38 -5.97 -7.02
CA GLU A 35 -0.18 -4.71 -6.55
C GLU A 35 0.47 -4.31 -5.23
N LEU A 36 0.72 -3.02 -5.06
CA LEU A 36 1.23 -2.44 -3.82
C LEU A 36 0.06 -1.78 -3.08
N ILE A 37 -0.88 -2.62 -2.63
CA ILE A 37 -2.10 -2.20 -1.93
C ILE A 37 -2.26 -3.07 -0.69
N VAL A 38 -2.60 -2.44 0.44
CA VAL A 38 -2.84 -3.14 1.70
C VAL A 38 -4.07 -2.56 2.40
N PRO A 39 -4.94 -3.39 2.99
CA PRO A 39 -5.99 -2.90 3.88
C PRO A 39 -5.41 -2.21 5.12
N GLU A 40 -6.09 -1.14 5.56
CA GLU A 40 -5.70 -0.40 6.76
C GLU A 40 -5.53 -1.33 7.97
N GLN A 41 -4.47 -1.08 8.76
CA GLN A 41 -4.09 -1.85 9.96
C GLN A 41 -3.66 -3.31 9.69
N GLN A 42 -3.36 -3.66 8.45
CA GLN A 42 -2.80 -4.96 8.11
C GLN A 42 -1.29 -4.89 7.82
N ASP A 43 -0.68 -6.06 7.85
CA ASP A 43 0.73 -6.23 7.46
C ASP A 43 0.82 -6.43 5.95
N PHE A 44 1.86 -5.85 5.34
CA PHE A 44 2.17 -6.05 3.93
C PHE A 44 3.56 -6.68 3.77
N GLU A 45 3.64 -7.74 2.99
CA GLU A 45 4.90 -8.42 2.68
C GLU A 45 5.41 -8.01 1.30
N LEU A 46 6.48 -7.24 1.28
CA LEU A 46 7.15 -6.82 0.06
C LEU A 46 8.14 -7.89 -0.37
N GLU A 47 8.00 -8.38 -1.59
CA GLU A 47 8.93 -9.32 -2.22
C GLU A 47 9.69 -8.65 -3.35
N VAL A 48 11.01 -8.75 -3.31
CA VAL A 48 11.91 -8.14 -4.29
C VAL A 48 12.90 -9.16 -4.81
N VAL A 49 13.14 -9.13 -6.11
CA VAL A 49 14.22 -9.88 -6.76
C VAL A 49 15.22 -8.90 -7.35
N LEU A 50 16.49 -9.22 -7.21
CA LEU A 50 17.59 -8.50 -7.82
C LEU A 50 18.11 -9.35 -9.01
N GLU A 51 17.94 -8.82 -10.21
CA GLU A 51 18.30 -9.49 -11.46
C GLU A 51 19.49 -8.78 -12.12
N GLY A 52 20.52 -9.51 -12.49
CA GLY A 52 21.70 -8.95 -13.13
C GLY A 52 22.91 -9.86 -13.10
N ASP A 53 24.02 -9.39 -13.65
CA ASP A 53 25.30 -10.13 -13.68
C ASP A 53 25.92 -10.30 -12.29
N VAL A 54 25.67 -9.35 -11.40
CA VAL A 54 26.12 -9.37 -10.01
C VAL A 54 24.95 -9.17 -9.09
N VAL A 55 24.61 -10.19 -8.31
CA VAL A 55 23.52 -10.09 -7.32
C VAL A 55 24.10 -9.70 -5.96
N PRO A 56 23.69 -8.54 -5.40
CA PRO A 56 24.09 -8.09 -4.09
C PRO A 56 23.75 -9.09 -2.98
N GLN A 57 24.60 -9.14 -1.96
CA GLN A 57 24.36 -9.98 -0.79
C GLN A 57 23.43 -9.33 0.22
N GLN A 58 23.30 -8.01 0.14
CA GLN A 58 22.46 -7.19 1.03
C GLN A 58 21.69 -6.17 0.22
N ALA A 59 20.44 -5.98 0.59
CA ALA A 59 19.59 -4.95 0.07
C ALA A 59 18.79 -4.33 1.22
N GLN A 60 18.33 -3.11 1.04
CA GLN A 60 17.58 -2.36 2.05
C GLN A 60 16.42 -1.64 1.38
N VAL A 61 15.35 -1.45 2.15
CA VAL A 61 14.27 -0.54 1.82
C VAL A 61 14.50 0.77 2.57
N ILE A 62 14.30 1.88 1.90
CA ILE A 62 14.41 3.22 2.46
C ILE A 62 13.00 3.80 2.55
N VAL A 63 12.56 4.10 3.77
CA VAL A 63 11.28 4.72 4.08
C VAL A 63 11.55 5.96 4.91
N ASP A 64 11.02 7.10 4.53
CA ASP A 64 11.22 8.39 5.22
C ASP A 64 12.70 8.69 5.52
N GLY A 65 13.59 8.33 4.59
CA GLY A 65 15.03 8.50 4.74
C GLY A 65 15.72 7.51 5.67
N ARG A 66 14.98 6.52 6.21
CA ARG A 66 15.52 5.45 7.06
C ARG A 66 15.74 4.18 6.25
N ALA A 67 16.95 3.67 6.26
CA ALA A 67 17.29 2.42 5.62
C ALA A 67 17.02 1.24 6.56
N VAL A 68 16.22 0.28 6.11
CA VAL A 68 15.91 -0.95 6.84
C VAL A 68 16.36 -2.14 5.99
N PRO A 69 17.16 -3.07 6.52
CA PRO A 69 17.65 -4.21 5.76
C PRO A 69 16.49 -5.14 5.36
N LEU A 70 16.55 -5.62 4.13
CA LEU A 70 15.68 -6.69 3.64
C LEU A 70 16.21 -8.05 4.12
N VAL A 71 15.31 -8.98 4.38
CA VAL A 71 15.65 -10.36 4.70
C VAL A 71 15.88 -11.13 3.38
N LYS A 72 17.08 -11.73 3.27
CA LYS A 72 17.41 -12.55 2.10
C LYS A 72 16.79 -13.94 2.25
N GLU A 73 15.98 -14.36 1.29
CA GLU A 73 15.32 -15.68 1.25
C GLU A 73 15.92 -16.64 0.23
N GLY A 74 16.74 -16.14 -0.69
CA GLY A 74 17.31 -16.94 -1.75
C GLY A 74 18.52 -16.27 -2.40
N PRO A 75 19.02 -16.80 -3.51
CA PRO A 75 20.19 -16.25 -4.19
C PRO A 75 20.02 -14.78 -4.59
N ALA A 76 18.80 -14.42 -5.01
CA ALA A 76 18.47 -13.08 -5.53
C ALA A 76 17.16 -12.54 -4.93
N LYS A 77 16.47 -13.31 -4.08
CA LYS A 77 15.16 -12.92 -3.50
C LYS A 77 15.33 -12.34 -2.11
N PHE A 78 14.66 -11.22 -1.91
CA PHE A 78 14.63 -10.48 -0.65
C PHE A 78 13.20 -10.17 -0.26
N ARG A 79 12.95 -10.04 1.06
CA ARG A 79 11.64 -9.77 1.63
C ARG A 79 11.74 -8.72 2.72
N HIS A 80 10.67 -7.91 2.81
CA HIS A 80 10.44 -7.00 3.94
C HIS A 80 8.98 -7.04 4.34
N ARG A 81 8.69 -6.93 5.64
CA ARG A 81 7.33 -6.85 6.16
C ARG A 81 7.07 -5.47 6.77
N PHE A 82 6.19 -4.73 6.14
CA PHE A 82 5.57 -3.55 6.73
C PHE A 82 4.48 -4.01 7.69
N ARG A 83 4.53 -3.56 8.93
CA ARG A 83 3.58 -4.00 9.97
C ARG A 83 2.56 -2.92 10.26
N ASN A 84 1.29 -3.32 10.43
CA ASN A 84 0.20 -2.44 10.85
C ASN A 84 0.18 -1.13 10.05
N VAL A 85 0.10 -1.26 8.73
CA VAL A 85 0.15 -0.12 7.81
C VAL A 85 -1.14 0.70 7.96
N GLN A 86 -1.02 1.98 8.30
CA GLN A 86 -2.15 2.87 8.55
C GLN A 86 -2.31 3.95 7.49
N GLU A 87 -1.23 4.30 6.80
CA GLU A 87 -1.19 5.34 5.77
C GLU A 87 -0.28 4.88 4.62
N ALA A 88 -0.43 5.52 3.48
CA ALA A 88 0.40 5.23 2.32
C ALA A 88 1.89 5.45 2.63
N ILE A 89 2.74 4.53 2.16
CA ILE A 89 4.18 4.54 2.41
C ILE A 89 4.91 4.68 1.09
N ASP A 90 5.67 5.75 0.94
CA ASP A 90 6.63 5.89 -0.14
C ASP A 90 7.96 5.25 0.25
N PHE A 91 8.47 4.40 -0.62
CA PHE A 91 9.74 3.72 -0.37
C PHE A 91 10.60 3.57 -1.62
N THR A 92 11.88 3.44 -1.41
CA THR A 92 12.87 3.08 -2.44
C THR A 92 13.67 1.89 -1.98
N LEU A 93 14.23 1.15 -2.92
CA LEU A 93 15.12 0.02 -2.66
C LEU A 93 16.55 0.45 -2.92
N SER A 94 17.48 -0.01 -2.10
CA SER A 94 18.90 0.30 -2.27
C SER A 94 19.77 -0.95 -2.05
N ALA A 95 20.77 -1.11 -2.88
CA ALA A 95 21.79 -2.15 -2.75
C ALA A 95 23.10 -1.67 -3.41
N GLU A 96 24.26 -1.94 -2.81
CA GLU A 96 25.58 -1.62 -3.37
C GLU A 96 25.74 -0.17 -3.85
N GLY A 97 25.04 0.78 -3.21
CA GLY A 97 25.08 2.19 -3.59
C GLY A 97 24.14 2.60 -4.73
N PHE A 98 23.40 1.66 -5.31
CA PHE A 98 22.36 1.94 -6.30
C PHE A 98 20.98 2.00 -5.64
N THR A 99 20.10 2.83 -6.19
CA THR A 99 18.75 3.04 -5.67
C THR A 99 17.72 2.84 -6.78
N SER A 100 16.61 2.19 -6.46
CA SER A 100 15.49 2.03 -7.37
C SER A 100 14.70 3.34 -7.54
N PRO A 101 13.79 3.42 -8.53
CA PRO A 101 12.71 4.40 -8.51
C PRO A 101 11.89 4.31 -7.21
N SER A 102 11.15 5.37 -6.91
CA SER A 102 10.22 5.37 -5.77
C SER A 102 8.99 4.53 -6.09
N TYR A 103 8.54 3.77 -5.09
CA TYR A 103 7.30 3.01 -5.09
C TYR A 103 6.40 3.55 -3.98
N THR A 104 5.09 3.44 -4.17
CA THR A 104 4.09 3.80 -3.16
C THR A 104 3.29 2.55 -2.79
N LEU A 105 3.26 2.21 -1.51
CA LEU A 105 2.35 1.23 -0.95
C LEU A 105 1.06 1.96 -0.54
N GLU A 106 -0.02 1.69 -1.26
CA GLU A 106 -1.31 2.32 -1.01
C GLU A 106 -2.08 1.60 0.10
N VAL A 107 -2.83 2.37 0.88
CA VAL A 107 -3.72 1.85 1.93
C VAL A 107 -5.16 2.03 1.52
N VAL A 108 -5.92 0.94 1.56
CA VAL A 108 -7.37 0.97 1.35
C VAL A 108 -8.09 0.78 2.69
N PRO A 109 -9.21 1.49 2.92
CA PRO A 109 -9.96 1.33 4.15
C PRO A 109 -10.45 -0.11 4.32
N SER A 110 -10.29 -0.66 5.51
CA SER A 110 -10.83 -1.99 5.85
C SER A 110 -12.34 -1.92 6.01
N PRO A 111 -13.10 -2.85 5.41
CA PRO A 111 -14.53 -2.99 5.68
C PRO A 111 -14.78 -3.24 7.17
N ALA A 112 -15.71 -2.52 7.76
CA ALA A 112 -16.08 -2.71 9.16
C ALA A 112 -17.60 -2.63 9.34
N LEU A 113 -18.14 -3.50 10.18
CA LEU A 113 -19.47 -3.37 10.73
C LEU A 113 -19.45 -2.27 11.77
N VAL A 114 -20.24 -1.22 11.55
CA VAL A 114 -20.29 -0.06 12.46
C VAL A 114 -21.42 -0.22 13.46
N ASP A 115 -22.58 -0.68 13.01
CA ASP A 115 -23.76 -0.89 13.86
C ASP A 115 -24.62 -2.01 13.30
N VAL A 116 -25.19 -2.82 14.19
CA VAL A 116 -26.16 -3.87 13.89
C VAL A 116 -27.32 -3.71 14.82
N SER A 117 -28.50 -3.50 14.29
CA SER A 117 -29.72 -3.45 15.09
C SER A 117 -30.79 -4.38 14.51
N LEU A 118 -31.55 -4.98 15.40
CA LEU A 118 -32.65 -5.87 15.12
C LEU A 118 -33.93 -5.25 15.68
N THR A 119 -34.87 -4.95 14.81
CA THR A 119 -36.20 -4.51 15.21
C THR A 119 -37.19 -5.66 15.07
N VAL A 120 -37.86 -5.98 16.17
CA VAL A 120 -38.89 -7.01 16.26
C VAL A 120 -40.25 -6.36 16.39
N GLU A 121 -41.16 -6.63 15.48
CA GLU A 121 -42.55 -6.24 15.51
C GLU A 121 -43.42 -7.47 15.74
N PRO A 122 -43.93 -7.67 16.98
CA PRO A 122 -44.80 -8.81 17.26
C PRO A 122 -46.14 -8.68 16.53
N PRO A 123 -46.85 -9.80 16.27
CA PRO A 123 -48.19 -9.76 15.71
C PRO A 123 -49.17 -8.96 16.57
N ALA A 124 -50.05 -8.20 15.95
CA ALA A 124 -50.97 -7.28 16.62
C ALA A 124 -51.87 -7.97 17.68
N TYR A 125 -52.14 -9.26 17.52
CA TYR A 125 -52.99 -10.02 18.49
C TYR A 125 -52.32 -10.23 19.83
N LEU A 126 -50.96 -10.11 19.92
CA LEU A 126 -50.23 -10.24 21.17
C LEU A 126 -50.23 -8.97 22.03
N GLY A 127 -50.58 -7.81 21.44
CA GLY A 127 -50.58 -6.52 22.14
C GLY A 127 -49.21 -6.08 22.69
N LEU A 128 -48.12 -6.65 22.19
CA LEU A 128 -46.76 -6.35 22.59
C LEU A 128 -46.21 -5.17 21.76
N PRO A 129 -45.41 -4.28 22.37
CA PRO A 129 -44.76 -3.22 21.63
C PRO A 129 -43.62 -3.76 20.75
N SER A 130 -43.28 -3.00 19.70
CA SER A 130 -42.04 -3.26 18.93
C SER A 130 -40.82 -2.98 19.79
N GLU A 131 -39.80 -3.83 19.63
CA GLU A 131 -38.54 -3.72 20.37
C GLU A 131 -37.37 -3.65 19.38
N THR A 132 -36.40 -2.78 19.66
CA THR A 132 -35.14 -2.70 18.89
C THR A 132 -33.97 -3.07 19.78
N VAL A 133 -33.29 -4.13 19.43
CA VAL A 133 -32.10 -4.62 20.11
C VAL A 133 -30.88 -4.26 19.28
N ARG A 134 -29.87 -3.62 19.89
CA ARG A 134 -28.60 -3.27 19.25
C ARG A 134 -27.54 -4.30 19.57
N ASN A 135 -26.66 -4.56 18.61
CA ASN A 135 -25.54 -5.52 18.71
C ASN A 135 -25.99 -6.94 19.10
N ALA A 136 -27.20 -7.33 18.67
CA ALA A 136 -27.70 -8.68 18.88
C ALA A 136 -27.31 -9.57 17.69
N GLY A 137 -26.62 -10.66 17.98
CA GLY A 137 -26.34 -11.72 17.00
C GLY A 137 -27.48 -12.73 16.87
N ASP A 138 -28.31 -12.82 17.92
CA ASP A 138 -29.47 -13.71 18.00
C ASP A 138 -30.64 -13.03 18.74
N ALA A 139 -31.85 -13.43 18.45
CA ALA A 139 -33.03 -12.97 19.16
C ALA A 139 -34.10 -14.07 19.19
N THR A 140 -34.73 -14.27 20.34
CA THR A 140 -35.92 -15.13 20.47
C THR A 140 -37.15 -14.26 20.25
N VAL A 141 -37.91 -14.54 19.20
CA VAL A 141 -39.08 -13.77 18.81
C VAL A 141 -40.33 -14.62 18.79
N PRO A 142 -41.50 -14.07 19.12
CA PRO A 142 -42.76 -14.78 19.00
C PRO A 142 -43.06 -15.21 17.57
N ALA A 143 -43.67 -16.37 17.39
CA ALA A 143 -44.04 -16.83 16.05
C ALA A 143 -44.97 -15.83 15.35
N GLY A 144 -44.69 -15.54 14.08
CA GLY A 144 -45.43 -14.56 13.29
C GLY A 144 -44.97 -13.11 13.45
N SER A 145 -43.90 -12.85 14.21
CA SER A 145 -43.29 -11.51 14.28
C SER A 145 -42.60 -11.14 12.98
N ARG A 146 -42.61 -9.83 12.66
CA ARG A 146 -41.76 -9.27 11.61
C ARG A 146 -40.43 -8.87 12.22
N VAL A 147 -39.34 -9.31 11.59
CA VAL A 147 -37.99 -9.02 12.03
C VAL A 147 -37.28 -8.19 10.95
N THR A 148 -36.74 -7.04 11.34
CA THR A 148 -36.01 -6.14 10.45
C THR A 148 -34.58 -5.98 10.97
N TRP A 149 -33.59 -6.37 10.16
CA TRP A 149 -32.19 -6.10 10.41
C TRP A 149 -31.79 -4.76 9.80
N SER A 150 -31.13 -3.94 10.58
CA SER A 150 -30.49 -2.72 10.11
C SER A 150 -29.00 -2.82 10.39
N ILE A 151 -28.21 -2.81 9.33
CA ILE A 151 -26.76 -3.02 9.40
C ILE A 151 -26.08 -1.84 8.75
N ALA A 152 -25.28 -1.13 9.53
CA ALA A 152 -24.42 -0.06 9.03
C ALA A 152 -23.01 -0.57 8.85
N THR A 153 -22.47 -0.42 7.64
CA THR A 153 -21.11 -0.80 7.28
C THR A 153 -20.29 0.41 6.87
N ARG A 154 -18.97 0.33 7.05
CA ARG A 154 -18.02 1.30 6.50
C ARG A 154 -17.18 0.59 5.44
N SER A 155 -16.98 1.24 4.30
CA SER A 155 -16.08 0.77 3.24
C SER A 155 -16.36 -0.66 2.75
N ALA A 156 -17.63 -1.10 2.80
CA ALA A 156 -18.07 -2.37 2.26
C ALA A 156 -18.87 -2.14 0.98
N GLU A 157 -18.51 -2.83 -0.09
CA GLU A 157 -19.27 -2.81 -1.34
C GLU A 157 -20.42 -3.82 -1.34
N ARG A 158 -20.29 -4.87 -0.55
CA ARG A 158 -21.25 -5.97 -0.46
C ARG A 158 -21.33 -6.52 0.95
N LEU A 159 -22.53 -6.90 1.36
CA LEU A 159 -22.80 -7.61 2.60
C LEU A 159 -23.67 -8.83 2.26
N ASP A 160 -23.20 -10.02 2.62
CA ASP A 160 -23.98 -11.27 2.52
C ASP A 160 -24.41 -11.68 3.93
N LEU A 161 -25.70 -12.03 4.08
CA LEU A 161 -26.30 -12.51 5.31
C LEU A 161 -26.82 -13.92 5.09
N ASP A 162 -26.33 -14.87 5.89
CA ASP A 162 -26.88 -16.22 5.99
C ASP A 162 -27.83 -16.27 7.19
N LEU A 163 -29.12 -16.59 6.93
CA LEU A 163 -30.21 -16.66 7.92
C LEU A 163 -30.71 -18.09 8.11
#